data_b1f52fe1ed7de60a2b94bcbe4b0948aa
#
_entry.id   b1f52fe1ed7de60a2b94bcbe4b0948aa
#
_cell.length_a   1.000
_cell.length_b   1.000
_cell.length_c   1.000
_cell.angle_alpha   90.00
_cell.angle_beta   90.00
_cell.angle_gamma   90.00
#
_symmetry.space_group_name_H-M   'P 1'
#
loop_
_entity.id
_entity.type
_entity.pdbx_description
1 polymer ?
#
loop_
_entity_poly.entity_id
_entity_poly.type
_entity_poly.pdbx_seq_one_letter_code
_entity_poly.pdbx_strand_id
1 'polypeptide(L)'
;DDVSQIIRLNTPQSYQQLAAIVQDMCKKAHTQSTHVVAALPNFAVFSSVISVPSLKKDELESAIQLEAKKFVPMPIEETILDWRVIDKPEESKPEKIKKQKPSQLKDEKTQNSKSDHMEVLITAAPKTLVEKYLTIFKAAKLNLLSLETESFALARSLAGKDSSTFMIIDLGAISTDIILIENGVPVISRSIDVGGQTITAALKEHLGIDEKRAEQFKRDVGMTAGTQETEGMSRLIASSFQSVINE
;
A
#
# COMPACT_ATOMS: atom_id res chain seq x y z
N ASP A 1 -21.91 -16.50 2.54
CA ASP A 1 -21.45 -15.31 3.27
C ASP A 1 -20.37 -14.63 2.45
N ASP A 2 -20.52 -13.34 2.26
CA ASP A 2 -19.56 -12.54 1.49
C ASP A 2 -18.25 -12.40 2.28
N VAL A 3 -17.14 -12.89 1.72
CA VAL A 3 -15.80 -12.83 2.34
C VAL A 3 -15.42 -11.39 2.69
N SER A 4 -15.84 -10.42 1.88
CA SER A 4 -15.57 -9.00 2.12
C SER A 4 -16.22 -8.46 3.39
N GLN A 5 -17.35 -9.02 3.82
CA GLN A 5 -17.98 -8.70 5.09
C GLN A 5 -17.28 -9.40 6.26
N ILE A 6 -16.96 -10.69 6.09
CA ILE A 6 -16.30 -11.48 7.13
C ILE A 6 -14.94 -10.90 7.50
N ILE A 7 -14.17 -10.42 6.51
CA ILE A 7 -12.83 -9.87 6.75
C ILE A 7 -12.86 -8.58 7.60
N ARG A 8 -13.96 -7.85 7.58
CA ARG A 8 -14.14 -6.62 8.40
C ARG A 8 -14.49 -6.92 9.88
N LEU A 9 -14.96 -8.12 10.16
CA LEU A 9 -15.36 -8.52 11.52
C LEU A 9 -14.13 -8.88 12.36
N ASN A 10 -14.18 -8.51 13.64
CA ASN A 10 -13.15 -8.82 14.64
C ASN A 10 -13.72 -9.75 15.72
N THR A 11 -14.22 -10.92 15.31
CA THR A 11 -14.78 -11.92 16.20
C THR A 11 -14.05 -13.25 16.07
N PRO A 12 -13.95 -14.06 17.13
CA PRO A 12 -13.35 -15.40 17.05
C PRO A 12 -13.99 -16.27 15.96
N GLN A 13 -15.30 -16.13 15.75
CA GLN A 13 -16.03 -16.87 14.75
C GLN A 13 -15.60 -16.46 13.32
N SER A 14 -15.46 -15.16 13.05
CA SER A 14 -14.99 -14.68 11.75
C SER A 14 -13.55 -15.14 11.47
N TYR A 15 -12.70 -15.20 12.49
CA TYR A 15 -11.32 -15.70 12.33
C TYR A 15 -11.30 -17.18 11.96
N GLN A 16 -12.18 -18.01 12.51
CA GLN A 16 -12.31 -19.42 12.13
C GLN A 16 -12.82 -19.58 10.69
N GLN A 17 -13.78 -18.77 10.28
CA GLN A 17 -14.29 -18.77 8.92
C GLN A 17 -13.18 -18.36 7.91
N LEU A 18 -12.43 -17.29 8.20
CA LEU A 18 -11.30 -16.86 7.37
C LEU A 18 -10.21 -17.93 7.30
N ALA A 19 -9.89 -18.57 8.42
CA ALA A 19 -8.92 -19.67 8.46
C ALA A 19 -9.35 -20.84 7.57
N ALA A 20 -10.63 -21.19 7.58
CA ALA A 20 -11.18 -22.25 6.72
C ALA A 20 -11.10 -21.87 5.24
N ILE A 21 -11.38 -20.61 4.90
CA ILE A 21 -11.24 -20.09 3.52
C ILE A 21 -9.78 -20.18 3.06
N VAL A 22 -8.83 -19.72 3.88
CA VAL A 22 -7.39 -19.79 3.56
C VAL A 22 -6.94 -21.23 3.35
N GLN A 23 -7.38 -22.17 4.20
CA GLN A 23 -7.09 -23.59 4.04
C GLN A 23 -7.65 -24.16 2.72
N ASP A 24 -8.88 -23.79 2.37
CA ASP A 24 -9.51 -24.23 1.11
C ASP A 24 -8.76 -23.68 -0.11
N MET A 25 -8.34 -22.40 -0.04
CA MET A 25 -7.49 -21.79 -1.08
C MET A 25 -6.17 -22.54 -1.25
N CYS A 26 -5.48 -22.85 -0.16
CA CYS A 26 -4.24 -23.61 -0.20
C CYS A 26 -4.43 -25.00 -0.81
N LYS A 27 -5.52 -25.70 -0.45
CA LYS A 27 -5.86 -27.01 -1.04
C LYS A 27 -6.14 -26.90 -2.54
N LYS A 28 -6.95 -25.93 -2.96
CA LYS A 28 -7.28 -25.71 -4.37
C LYS A 28 -6.06 -25.30 -5.20
N ALA A 29 -5.16 -24.53 -4.62
CA ALA A 29 -3.91 -24.11 -5.27
C ALA A 29 -2.81 -25.18 -5.20
N HIS A 30 -3.07 -26.33 -4.57
CA HIS A 30 -2.09 -27.42 -4.39
C HIS A 30 -0.76 -26.95 -3.80
N THR A 31 -0.79 -26.00 -2.83
CA THR A 31 0.43 -25.49 -2.20
C THR A 31 1.12 -26.59 -1.40
N GLN A 32 2.46 -26.69 -1.54
CA GLN A 32 3.27 -27.67 -0.84
C GLN A 32 3.82 -27.14 0.48
N SER A 33 3.94 -25.82 0.62
CA SER A 33 4.50 -25.16 1.79
C SER A 33 3.41 -24.76 2.78
N THR A 34 3.71 -24.91 4.06
CA THR A 34 2.94 -24.32 5.15
C THR A 34 3.42 -22.92 5.55
N HIS A 35 4.53 -22.46 4.98
CA HIS A 35 5.06 -21.13 5.23
C HIS A 35 4.32 -20.12 4.37
N VAL A 36 3.94 -19.00 4.98
CA VAL A 36 3.16 -17.95 4.33
C VAL A 36 3.72 -16.56 4.64
N VAL A 37 3.68 -15.69 3.65
CA VAL A 37 3.83 -14.25 3.79
C VAL A 37 2.49 -13.63 3.46
N ALA A 38 2.05 -12.64 4.24
CA ALA A 38 0.79 -11.97 4.03
C ALA A 38 0.96 -10.46 4.00
N ALA A 39 0.07 -9.78 3.27
CA ALA A 39 0.03 -8.34 3.21
C ALA A 39 -1.11 -7.79 4.08
N LEU A 40 -0.81 -6.69 4.78
CA LEU A 40 -1.80 -5.88 5.49
C LEU A 40 -2.41 -4.88 4.50
N PRO A 41 -3.74 -4.67 4.54
CA PRO A 41 -4.39 -3.75 3.62
C PRO A 41 -3.96 -2.30 3.87
N ASN A 42 -3.72 -1.56 2.78
CA ASN A 42 -3.23 -0.19 2.85
C ASN A 42 -4.15 0.73 3.64
N PHE A 43 -5.47 0.57 3.54
CA PHE A 43 -6.43 1.39 4.29
C PHE A 43 -6.37 1.22 5.82
N ALA A 44 -5.75 0.14 6.31
CA ALA A 44 -5.67 -0.18 7.73
C ALA A 44 -4.27 0.09 8.34
N VAL A 45 -3.33 0.55 7.53
CA VAL A 45 -1.94 0.82 7.92
C VAL A 45 -1.59 2.26 7.59
N PHE A 46 -0.95 2.96 8.50
CA PHE A 46 -0.41 4.28 8.23
C PHE A 46 1.03 4.15 7.73
N SER A 47 1.35 4.83 6.63
CA SER A 47 2.72 4.94 6.11
C SER A 47 3.01 6.39 5.73
N SER A 48 4.19 6.88 6.10
CA SER A 48 4.64 8.24 5.76
C SER A 48 6.15 8.32 5.76
N VAL A 49 6.68 9.20 4.92
CA VAL A 49 8.08 9.59 4.96
C VAL A 49 8.23 10.75 5.95
N ILE A 50 9.12 10.57 6.91
CA ILE A 50 9.46 11.59 7.90
C ILE A 50 10.94 11.96 7.81
N SER A 51 11.28 13.19 8.20
CA SER A 51 12.66 13.68 8.26
C SER A 51 13.13 13.66 9.70
N VAL A 52 14.21 12.94 9.97
CA VAL A 52 14.81 12.85 11.31
C VAL A 52 16.28 13.29 11.26
N PRO A 53 16.84 13.83 12.35
CA PRO A 53 18.27 14.13 12.43
C PRO A 53 19.11 12.87 12.16
N SER A 54 20.27 13.05 11.53
CA SER A 54 21.25 11.96 11.34
C SER A 54 21.91 11.62 12.67
N LEU A 55 21.38 10.64 13.37
CA LEU A 55 21.80 10.18 14.68
C LEU A 55 22.51 8.82 14.61
N LYS A 56 23.18 8.46 15.69
CA LYS A 56 23.71 7.10 15.86
C LYS A 56 22.55 6.12 16.01
N LYS A 57 22.80 4.86 15.63
CA LYS A 57 21.77 3.82 15.57
C LYS A 57 20.96 3.67 16.88
N ASP A 58 21.63 3.81 18.02
CA ASP A 58 20.99 3.65 19.34
C ASP A 58 20.05 4.81 19.71
N GLU A 59 20.29 6.00 19.16
CA GLU A 59 19.47 7.21 19.37
C GLU A 59 18.40 7.35 18.29
N LEU A 60 18.64 6.77 17.11
CA LEU A 60 17.77 6.89 15.93
C LEU A 60 16.38 6.30 16.17
N GLU A 61 16.29 5.12 16.80
CA GLU A 61 15.00 4.47 17.08
C GLU A 61 14.12 5.34 17.97
N SER A 62 14.69 5.91 19.04
CA SER A 62 13.98 6.80 19.96
C SER A 62 13.54 8.09 19.27
N ALA A 63 14.38 8.65 18.40
CA ALA A 63 14.06 9.86 17.63
C ALA A 63 12.93 9.58 16.62
N ILE A 64 12.96 8.44 15.93
CA ILE A 64 11.90 8.02 15.01
C ILE A 64 10.58 7.83 15.77
N GLN A 65 10.58 7.14 16.92
CA GLN A 65 9.38 6.96 17.73
C GLN A 65 8.78 8.30 18.19
N LEU A 66 9.64 9.25 18.60
CA LEU A 66 9.20 10.57 19.02
C LEU A 66 8.60 11.36 17.85
N GLU A 67 9.25 11.31 16.69
CA GLU A 67 8.78 12.03 15.50
C GLU A 67 7.50 11.38 14.95
N ALA A 68 7.43 10.05 14.91
CA ALA A 68 6.26 9.30 14.45
C ALA A 68 4.98 9.65 15.24
N LYS A 69 5.09 9.98 16.53
CA LYS A 69 3.94 10.41 17.37
C LYS A 69 3.22 11.64 16.81
N LYS A 70 3.88 12.45 16.02
CA LYS A 70 3.29 13.67 15.44
C LYS A 70 2.43 13.37 14.20
N PHE A 71 2.70 12.26 13.52
CA PHE A 71 2.10 11.94 12.22
C PHE A 71 1.13 10.76 12.29
N VAL A 72 1.43 9.77 13.14
CA VAL A 72 0.59 8.57 13.26
C VAL A 72 -0.75 8.94 13.91
N PRO A 73 -1.90 8.70 13.24
CA PRO A 73 -3.21 9.15 13.71
C PRO A 73 -3.81 8.28 14.83
N MET A 74 -2.99 7.44 15.45
CA MET A 74 -3.41 6.52 16.52
C MET A 74 -2.34 6.47 17.61
N PRO A 75 -2.67 6.07 18.87
CA PRO A 75 -1.68 5.95 19.93
C PRO A 75 -0.55 4.99 19.55
N ILE A 76 0.70 5.44 19.65
CA ILE A 76 1.88 4.61 19.30
C ILE A 76 1.92 3.33 20.15
N GLU A 77 1.43 3.40 21.39
CA GLU A 77 1.35 2.27 22.31
C GLU A 77 0.43 1.15 21.82
N GLU A 78 -0.53 1.47 20.95
CA GLU A 78 -1.47 0.53 20.31
C GLU A 78 -1.03 0.09 18.91
N THR A 79 0.15 0.54 18.46
CA THR A 79 0.68 0.22 17.13
C THR A 79 1.94 -0.65 17.21
N ILE A 80 2.18 -1.36 16.12
CA ILE A 80 3.49 -1.90 15.77
C ILE A 80 4.06 -0.92 14.76
N LEU A 81 5.16 -0.26 15.16
CA LEU A 81 5.89 0.69 14.31
C LEU A 81 7.10 -0.02 13.71
N ASP A 82 7.18 0.00 12.40
CA ASP A 82 8.36 -0.38 11.63
C ASP A 82 8.89 0.82 10.87
N TRP A 83 10.18 0.83 10.54
CA TRP A 83 10.79 1.93 9.83
C TRP A 83 11.94 1.50 8.93
N ARG A 84 12.15 2.25 7.86
CA ARG A 84 13.23 2.04 6.92
C ARG A 84 13.83 3.38 6.49
N VAL A 85 15.15 3.49 6.53
CA VAL A 85 15.86 4.65 5.96
C VAL A 85 15.73 4.60 4.44
N ILE A 86 15.37 5.73 3.85
CA ILE A 86 15.34 5.92 2.40
C ILE A 86 16.69 6.48 2.00
N ASP A 87 17.50 5.68 1.33
CA ASP A 87 18.75 6.13 0.74
C ASP A 87 18.42 7.10 -0.41
N LYS A 88 18.84 8.37 -0.26
CA LYS A 88 18.83 9.26 -1.42
C LYS A 88 19.82 8.69 -2.44
N PRO A 89 19.47 8.57 -3.73
CA PRO A 89 20.44 8.25 -4.75
C PRO A 89 21.60 9.24 -4.62
N GLU A 90 22.83 8.76 -4.51
CA GLU A 90 23.98 9.65 -4.62
C GLU A 90 23.82 10.38 -5.95
N GLU A 91 23.60 11.70 -5.90
CA GLU A 91 23.66 12.53 -7.10
C GLU A 91 24.98 12.18 -7.79
N SER A 92 24.89 11.55 -8.95
CA SER A 92 26.05 11.23 -9.77
C SER A 92 26.81 12.52 -9.97
N LYS A 93 27.93 12.69 -9.27
CA LYS A 93 28.82 13.84 -9.43
C LYS A 93 29.11 13.97 -10.92
N PRO A 94 28.80 15.11 -11.56
CA PRO A 94 29.16 15.30 -12.96
C PRO A 94 30.67 15.06 -13.08
N GLU A 95 31.05 14.15 -14.00
CA GLU A 95 32.44 13.89 -14.33
C GLU A 95 33.16 15.22 -14.55
N LYS A 96 34.13 15.51 -13.70
CA LYS A 96 34.98 16.70 -13.83
C LYS A 96 35.79 16.53 -15.11
N ILE A 97 35.34 17.15 -16.18
CA ILE A 97 36.20 17.44 -17.35
C ILE A 97 37.36 18.28 -16.83
N LYS A 98 38.55 17.67 -16.80
CA LYS A 98 39.79 18.36 -16.49
C LYS A 98 40.03 19.49 -17.48
N LYS A 99 39.72 20.72 -17.14
CA LYS A 99 40.27 21.91 -17.75
C LYS A 99 41.23 22.61 -16.80
N GLN A 100 42.39 22.88 -17.32
CA GLN A 100 43.58 23.45 -16.69
C GLN A 100 43.31 24.81 -16.04
N LYS A 101 44.05 25.05 -14.95
CA LYS A 101 44.09 26.30 -14.17
C LYS A 101 44.54 27.52 -15.04
N PRO A 102 44.14 28.77 -14.65
CA PRO A 102 45.04 29.55 -13.79
C PRO A 102 44.35 30.30 -12.61
N SER A 103 45.09 30.27 -11.52
CA SER A 103 45.33 31.24 -10.44
C SER A 103 44.28 32.22 -9.95
N GLN A 104 44.07 32.14 -8.63
CA GLN A 104 43.83 33.19 -7.64
C GLN A 104 42.49 33.95 -7.69
N LEU A 105 41.67 33.66 -6.70
CA LEU A 105 41.21 34.62 -5.66
C LEU A 105 40.49 33.83 -4.57
N LYS A 106 40.90 34.09 -3.34
CA LYS A 106 40.23 33.63 -2.14
C LYS A 106 38.90 34.36 -2.05
N ASP A 107 37.80 33.65 -1.88
CA ASP A 107 36.72 34.13 -1.05
C ASP A 107 35.72 32.99 -0.74
N GLU A 108 35.41 32.91 0.53
CA GLU A 108 34.27 32.36 1.21
C GLU A 108 33.86 30.87 0.98
N LYS A 109 34.12 30.17 2.07
CA LYS A 109 33.55 28.87 2.40
C LYS A 109 32.02 28.89 2.25
N THR A 110 31.50 28.50 1.10
CA THR A 110 30.16 27.96 1.04
C THR A 110 30.28 26.56 1.66
N GLN A 111 29.99 26.49 2.95
CA GLN A 111 29.74 25.23 3.63
C GLN A 111 28.57 24.57 2.89
N ASN A 112 28.85 23.56 2.08
CA ASN A 112 27.88 22.56 1.71
C ASN A 112 27.46 21.91 3.04
N SER A 113 26.41 22.45 3.66
CA SER A 113 25.72 21.79 4.75
C SER A 113 25.14 20.51 4.14
N LYS A 114 25.84 19.36 4.31
CA LYS A 114 25.18 18.08 4.26
C LYS A 114 23.96 18.24 5.14
N SER A 115 22.78 18.06 4.59
CA SER A 115 21.55 18.10 5.38
C SER A 115 21.73 17.10 6.53
N ASP A 116 21.78 17.63 7.75
CA ASP A 116 22.01 16.84 8.98
C ASP A 116 20.77 15.97 9.30
N HIS A 117 19.94 15.70 8.28
CA HIS A 117 18.67 14.97 8.35
C HIS A 117 18.65 13.86 7.31
N MET A 118 18.06 12.74 7.72
CA MET A 118 17.76 11.58 6.86
C MET A 118 16.25 11.41 6.69
N GLU A 119 15.85 10.86 5.56
CA GLU A 119 14.46 10.49 5.29
C GLU A 119 14.22 9.06 5.74
N VAL A 120 13.15 8.86 6.47
CA VAL A 120 12.75 7.56 7.01
C VAL A 120 11.30 7.31 6.65
N LEU A 121 11.05 6.20 5.96
CA LEU A 121 9.69 5.70 5.80
C LEU A 121 9.29 4.99 7.10
N ILE A 122 8.23 5.46 7.71
CA ILE A 122 7.60 4.80 8.86
C ILE A 122 6.34 4.07 8.41
N THR A 123 6.08 2.94 9.03
CA THR A 123 4.86 2.15 8.84
C THR A 123 4.31 1.78 10.21
N ALA A 124 3.07 2.16 10.48
CA ALA A 124 2.39 1.90 11.75
C ALA A 124 1.12 1.06 11.50
N ALA A 125 1.09 -0.13 12.07
CA ALA A 125 -0.05 -1.04 11.99
C ALA A 125 -0.70 -1.21 13.37
N PRO A 126 -2.05 -1.19 13.50
CA PRO A 126 -2.71 -1.49 14.76
C PRO A 126 -2.33 -2.89 15.29
N LYS A 127 -1.97 -3.00 16.56
CA LYS A 127 -1.66 -4.31 17.19
C LYS A 127 -2.79 -5.31 17.00
N THR A 128 -4.03 -4.86 17.13
CA THR A 128 -5.22 -5.71 16.95
C THR A 128 -5.32 -6.29 15.54
N LEU A 129 -4.90 -5.54 14.53
CA LEU A 129 -4.87 -6.03 13.14
C LEU A 129 -3.81 -7.14 12.99
N VAL A 130 -2.61 -6.93 13.52
CA VAL A 130 -1.53 -7.92 13.47
C VAL A 130 -1.93 -9.20 14.22
N GLU A 131 -2.50 -9.06 15.41
CA GLU A 131 -3.00 -10.18 16.23
C GLU A 131 -4.11 -10.97 15.51
N LYS A 132 -4.99 -10.27 14.78
CA LYS A 132 -6.00 -10.90 13.93
C LYS A 132 -5.35 -11.82 12.89
N TYR A 133 -4.37 -11.31 12.15
CA TYR A 133 -3.68 -12.11 11.13
C TYR A 133 -2.94 -13.30 11.73
N LEU A 134 -2.22 -13.10 12.83
CA LEU A 134 -1.56 -14.19 13.57
C LEU A 134 -2.57 -15.26 13.99
N THR A 135 -3.73 -14.86 14.49
CA THR A 135 -4.79 -15.77 14.92
C THR A 135 -5.37 -16.57 13.76
N ILE A 136 -5.66 -15.90 12.64
CA ILE A 136 -6.21 -16.56 11.44
C ILE A 136 -5.23 -17.58 10.88
N PHE A 137 -3.95 -17.22 10.67
CA PHE A 137 -2.95 -18.13 10.11
C PHE A 137 -2.63 -19.29 11.05
N LYS A 138 -2.60 -19.04 12.36
CA LYS A 138 -2.46 -20.11 13.37
C LYS A 138 -3.65 -21.09 13.31
N ALA A 139 -4.88 -20.58 13.23
CA ALA A 139 -6.08 -21.42 13.08
C ALA A 139 -6.09 -22.18 11.73
N ALA A 140 -5.54 -21.59 10.68
CA ALA A 140 -5.35 -22.24 9.39
C ALA A 140 -4.21 -23.28 9.36
N LYS A 141 -3.47 -23.44 10.47
CA LYS A 141 -2.28 -24.31 10.59
C LYS A 141 -1.16 -23.94 9.63
N LEU A 142 -1.03 -22.65 9.35
CA LEU A 142 0.01 -22.06 8.53
C LEU A 142 1.02 -21.32 9.42
N ASN A 143 2.29 -21.33 9.01
CA ASN A 143 3.35 -20.62 9.68
C ASN A 143 3.57 -19.26 8.99
N LEU A 144 3.05 -18.20 9.60
CA LEU A 144 3.22 -16.83 9.13
C LEU A 144 4.66 -16.37 9.38
N LEU A 145 5.43 -16.20 8.32
CA LEU A 145 6.84 -15.79 8.38
C LEU A 145 6.99 -14.28 8.49
N SER A 146 6.17 -13.54 7.76
CA SER A 146 6.17 -12.07 7.79
C SER A 146 4.84 -11.48 7.40
N LEU A 147 4.62 -10.26 7.88
CA LEU A 147 3.57 -9.35 7.43
C LEU A 147 4.26 -8.16 6.75
N GLU A 148 3.75 -7.74 5.63
CA GLU A 148 4.17 -6.53 4.93
C GLU A 148 2.93 -5.70 4.57
N THR A 149 3.07 -4.51 4.03
CA THR A 149 1.91 -3.78 3.46
C THR A 149 1.68 -4.20 2.02
N GLU A 150 0.44 -4.07 1.54
CA GLU A 150 0.12 -4.30 0.13
C GLU A 150 0.99 -3.45 -0.80
N SER A 151 1.28 -2.20 -0.42
CA SER A 151 2.15 -1.31 -1.18
C SER A 151 3.55 -1.90 -1.41
N PHE A 152 4.18 -2.50 -0.38
CA PHE A 152 5.48 -3.15 -0.53
C PHE A 152 5.40 -4.43 -1.37
N ALA A 153 4.35 -5.22 -1.19
CA ALA A 153 4.12 -6.42 -1.98
C ALA A 153 3.98 -6.10 -3.47
N LEU A 154 3.16 -5.09 -3.80
CA LEU A 154 2.94 -4.60 -5.17
C LEU A 154 4.22 -3.99 -5.76
N ALA A 155 4.93 -3.13 -5.02
CA ALA A 155 6.20 -2.56 -5.47
C ALA A 155 7.19 -3.66 -5.85
N ARG A 156 7.38 -4.66 -4.98
CA ARG A 156 8.31 -5.77 -5.23
C ARG A 156 7.91 -6.63 -6.43
N SER A 157 6.60 -6.89 -6.60
CA SER A 157 6.11 -7.76 -7.68
C SER A 157 6.10 -7.09 -9.04
N LEU A 158 5.81 -5.79 -9.10
CA LEU A 158 5.63 -5.05 -10.36
C LEU A 158 6.89 -4.27 -10.78
N ALA A 159 7.59 -3.64 -9.83
CA ALA A 159 8.82 -2.90 -10.12
C ALA A 159 10.03 -3.82 -10.31
N GLY A 160 10.11 -4.89 -9.55
CA GLY A 160 11.28 -5.76 -9.59
C GLY A 160 12.58 -5.02 -9.26
N LYS A 161 13.43 -4.80 -10.27
CA LYS A 161 14.71 -4.06 -10.15
C LYS A 161 14.64 -2.65 -10.77
N ASP A 162 13.47 -2.21 -11.22
CA ASP A 162 13.31 -0.87 -11.79
C ASP A 162 13.38 0.18 -10.66
N SER A 163 14.30 1.13 -10.81
CA SER A 163 14.49 2.25 -9.88
C SER A 163 13.82 3.53 -10.33
N SER A 164 13.09 3.51 -11.44
CA SER A 164 12.35 4.67 -11.92
C SER A 164 11.21 5.04 -10.96
N THR A 165 10.77 6.29 -11.03
CA THR A 165 9.57 6.73 -10.33
C THR A 165 8.34 6.39 -11.16
N PHE A 166 7.38 5.68 -10.58
CA PHE A 166 6.12 5.33 -11.23
C PHE A 166 4.99 5.18 -10.21
N MET A 167 3.76 5.17 -10.72
CA MET A 167 2.55 5.02 -9.92
C MET A 167 1.93 3.64 -10.17
N ILE A 168 1.48 3.01 -9.09
CA ILE A 168 0.62 1.83 -9.13
C ILE A 168 -0.78 2.28 -8.74
N ILE A 169 -1.78 1.90 -9.54
CA ILE A 169 -3.20 2.03 -9.22
C ILE A 169 -3.77 0.63 -9.13
N ASP A 170 -4.12 0.21 -7.90
CA ASP A 170 -4.74 -1.09 -7.64
C ASP A 170 -6.25 -0.93 -7.44
N LEU A 171 -7.02 -1.39 -8.43
CA LEU A 171 -8.48 -1.36 -8.42
C LEU A 171 -9.01 -2.64 -7.76
N GLY A 172 -9.14 -2.60 -6.44
CA GLY A 172 -9.63 -3.72 -5.65
C GLY A 172 -11.15 -3.88 -5.65
N ALA A 173 -11.63 -4.84 -4.90
CA ALA A 173 -13.07 -5.07 -4.75
C ALA A 173 -13.75 -4.00 -3.86
N ILE A 174 -13.07 -3.53 -2.83
CA ILE A 174 -13.62 -2.64 -1.80
C ILE A 174 -13.03 -1.24 -1.92
N SER A 175 -11.73 -1.16 -2.19
CA SER A 175 -10.96 0.09 -2.27
C SER A 175 -10.16 0.15 -3.56
N THR A 176 -9.74 1.36 -3.90
CA THR A 176 -8.71 1.64 -4.90
C THR A 176 -7.51 2.23 -4.19
N ASP A 177 -6.35 1.62 -4.39
CA ASP A 177 -5.10 2.08 -3.80
C ASP A 177 -4.24 2.77 -4.84
N ILE A 178 -3.76 3.98 -4.53
CA ILE A 178 -2.84 4.76 -5.35
C ILE A 178 -1.50 4.81 -4.62
N ILE A 179 -0.46 4.28 -5.26
CA ILE A 179 0.85 4.10 -4.63
C ILE A 179 1.92 4.73 -5.53
N LEU A 180 2.66 5.70 -4.99
CA LEU A 180 3.83 6.27 -5.67
C LEU A 180 5.08 5.51 -5.24
N ILE A 181 5.80 4.99 -6.21
CA ILE A 181 7.04 4.25 -5.99
C ILE A 181 8.22 5.11 -6.44
N GLU A 182 9.22 5.24 -5.59
CA GLU A 182 10.51 5.88 -5.89
C GLU A 182 11.65 4.95 -5.47
N ASN A 183 12.56 4.63 -6.39
CA ASN A 183 13.67 3.70 -6.12
C ASN A 183 13.22 2.36 -5.52
N GLY A 184 12.07 1.84 -5.96
CA GLY A 184 11.51 0.59 -5.44
C GLY A 184 10.88 0.70 -4.05
N VAL A 185 10.73 1.91 -3.49
CA VAL A 185 10.12 2.16 -2.19
C VAL A 185 8.78 2.86 -2.37
N PRO A 186 7.69 2.41 -1.74
CA PRO A 186 6.42 3.12 -1.73
C PRO A 186 6.51 4.34 -0.80
N VAL A 187 6.68 5.53 -1.39
CA VAL A 187 6.83 6.80 -0.66
C VAL A 187 5.50 7.45 -0.32
N ILE A 188 4.48 7.23 -1.13
CA ILE A 188 3.10 7.66 -0.88
C ILE A 188 2.18 6.48 -1.12
N SER A 189 1.23 6.27 -0.21
CA SER A 189 0.14 5.30 -0.36
C SER A 189 -1.16 5.94 0.09
N ARG A 190 -2.17 5.92 -0.79
CA ARG A 190 -3.53 6.42 -0.52
C ARG A 190 -4.52 5.34 -0.85
N SER A 191 -5.49 5.13 0.03
CA SER A 191 -6.59 4.20 -0.16
C SER A 191 -7.90 4.97 -0.22
N ILE A 192 -8.71 4.71 -1.24
CA ILE A 192 -9.99 5.35 -1.49
C ILE A 192 -11.05 4.26 -1.40
N ASP A 193 -12.12 4.49 -0.61
CA ASP A 193 -13.21 3.52 -0.38
C ASP A 193 -14.15 3.39 -1.60
N VAL A 194 -13.56 3.26 -2.79
CA VAL A 194 -14.25 3.01 -4.06
C VAL A 194 -13.57 1.83 -4.74
N GLY A 195 -14.34 0.79 -5.03
CA GLY A 195 -13.85 -0.41 -5.68
C GLY A 195 -14.94 -1.09 -6.52
N GLY A 196 -14.66 -2.29 -6.97
CA GLY A 196 -15.58 -3.05 -7.81
C GLY A 196 -16.97 -3.29 -7.21
N GLN A 197 -17.09 -3.35 -5.87
CA GLN A 197 -18.37 -3.47 -5.17
C GLN A 197 -19.21 -2.20 -5.27
N THR A 198 -18.59 -1.03 -5.25
CA THR A 198 -19.27 0.25 -5.42
C THR A 198 -19.96 0.29 -6.79
N ILE A 199 -19.25 -0.16 -7.83
CA ILE A 199 -19.82 -0.27 -9.19
C ILE A 199 -20.99 -1.26 -9.23
N THR A 200 -20.81 -2.43 -8.63
CA THR A 200 -21.86 -3.45 -8.58
C THR A 200 -23.10 -2.93 -7.87
N ALA A 201 -22.95 -2.22 -6.77
CA ALA A 201 -24.05 -1.59 -6.03
C ALA A 201 -24.76 -0.52 -6.88
N ALA A 202 -24.03 0.34 -7.56
CA ALA A 202 -24.59 1.37 -8.44
C ALA A 202 -25.40 0.75 -9.60
N LEU A 203 -24.86 -0.31 -10.22
CA LEU A 203 -25.58 -1.05 -11.29
C LEU A 203 -26.83 -1.73 -10.76
N LYS A 204 -26.76 -2.37 -9.60
CA LYS A 204 -27.91 -3.01 -8.93
C LYS A 204 -29.04 -2.00 -8.69
N GLU A 205 -28.72 -0.83 -8.15
CA GLU A 205 -29.68 0.21 -7.86
C GLU A 205 -30.27 0.81 -9.14
N HIS A 206 -29.42 1.15 -10.11
CA HIS A 206 -29.86 1.81 -11.34
C HIS A 206 -30.71 0.92 -12.24
N LEU A 207 -30.36 -0.39 -12.32
CA LEU A 207 -31.05 -1.36 -13.18
C LEU A 207 -32.19 -2.11 -12.46
N GLY A 208 -32.31 -1.99 -11.13
CA GLY A 208 -33.30 -2.71 -10.34
C GLY A 208 -33.11 -4.24 -10.39
N ILE A 209 -31.87 -4.73 -10.49
CA ILE A 209 -31.51 -6.14 -10.59
C ILE A 209 -30.86 -6.66 -9.31
N ASP A 210 -30.74 -7.98 -9.16
CA ASP A 210 -30.01 -8.56 -8.04
C ASP A 210 -28.48 -8.40 -8.20
N GLU A 211 -27.76 -8.58 -7.10
CA GLU A 211 -26.30 -8.36 -7.03
C GLU A 211 -25.51 -9.28 -7.96
N LYS A 212 -25.92 -10.54 -8.11
CA LYS A 212 -25.23 -11.48 -8.99
C LYS A 212 -25.34 -11.05 -10.45
N ARG A 213 -26.54 -10.59 -10.85
CA ARG A 213 -26.77 -10.05 -12.19
C ARG A 213 -26.02 -8.76 -12.41
N ALA A 214 -25.96 -7.86 -11.41
CA ALA A 214 -25.21 -6.63 -11.50
C ALA A 214 -23.69 -6.91 -11.64
N GLU A 215 -23.14 -7.85 -10.88
CA GLU A 215 -21.74 -8.28 -10.99
C GLU A 215 -21.44 -8.90 -12.36
N GLN A 216 -22.32 -9.79 -12.84
CA GLN A 216 -22.18 -10.37 -14.17
C GLN A 216 -22.21 -9.28 -15.24
N PHE A 217 -23.16 -8.36 -15.13
CA PHE A 217 -23.32 -7.25 -16.06
C PHE A 217 -22.07 -6.34 -16.09
N LYS A 218 -21.50 -6.02 -14.93
CA LYS A 218 -20.25 -5.26 -14.81
C LYS A 218 -19.11 -5.94 -15.57
N ARG A 219 -18.99 -7.26 -15.48
CA ARG A 219 -17.96 -8.05 -16.16
C ARG A 219 -18.15 -8.12 -17.67
N ASP A 220 -19.40 -8.24 -18.11
CA ASP A 220 -19.72 -8.44 -19.54
C ASP A 220 -19.62 -7.12 -20.33
N VAL A 221 -20.05 -6.01 -19.73
CA VAL A 221 -20.08 -4.70 -20.39
C VAL A 221 -18.79 -3.93 -20.17
N GLY A 222 -18.30 -3.89 -18.93
CA GLY A 222 -17.09 -3.12 -18.58
C GLY A 222 -17.23 -1.64 -18.93
N MET A 223 -16.10 -1.01 -19.25
CA MET A 223 -16.02 0.39 -19.73
C MET A 223 -15.94 0.48 -21.26
N THR A 224 -16.13 -0.62 -21.97
CA THR A 224 -16.02 -0.63 -23.42
C THR A 224 -17.17 0.15 -24.03
N ALA A 225 -16.88 1.14 -24.87
CA ALA A 225 -17.89 1.85 -25.65
C ALA A 225 -18.53 0.85 -26.64
N GLY A 226 -19.66 0.31 -26.24
CA GLY A 226 -20.46 -0.60 -27.03
C GLY A 226 -21.55 0.14 -27.83
N THR A 227 -22.58 -0.56 -28.19
CA THR A 227 -23.79 -0.04 -28.87
C THR A 227 -24.44 1.10 -28.05
N GLN A 228 -25.31 1.89 -28.68
CA GLN A 228 -26.06 2.98 -28.02
C GLN A 228 -26.73 2.56 -26.70
N GLU A 229 -27.14 1.29 -26.58
CA GLU A 229 -27.77 0.74 -25.38
C GLU A 229 -26.79 0.57 -24.19
N THR A 230 -25.50 0.35 -24.46
CA THR A 230 -24.48 0.17 -23.41
C THR A 230 -23.75 1.46 -23.03
N GLU A 231 -23.91 2.54 -23.81
CA GLU A 231 -23.24 3.83 -23.56
C GLU A 231 -23.64 4.46 -22.21
N GLY A 232 -24.92 4.41 -21.85
CA GLY A 232 -25.41 4.90 -20.56
C GLY A 232 -24.80 4.16 -19.36
N MET A 233 -24.56 2.86 -19.51
CA MET A 233 -23.98 2.02 -18.47
C MET A 233 -22.46 2.18 -18.35
N SER A 234 -21.76 2.33 -19.47
CA SER A 234 -20.35 2.69 -19.46
C SER A 234 -20.12 4.04 -18.75
N ARG A 235 -21.02 4.99 -18.95
CA ARG A 235 -21.00 6.28 -18.22
C ARG A 235 -21.28 6.11 -16.72
N LEU A 236 -22.20 5.23 -16.32
CA LEU A 236 -22.48 4.94 -14.91
C LEU A 236 -21.26 4.31 -14.23
N ILE A 237 -20.61 3.35 -14.88
CA ILE A 237 -19.36 2.74 -14.39
C ILE A 237 -18.27 3.82 -14.27
N ALA A 238 -18.08 4.65 -15.30
CA ALA A 238 -17.08 5.73 -15.29
C ALA A 238 -17.37 6.76 -14.18
N SER A 239 -18.64 7.13 -13.96
CA SER A 239 -19.00 8.08 -12.89
C SER A 239 -18.73 7.53 -11.49
N SER A 240 -18.81 6.21 -11.30
CA SER A 240 -18.47 5.56 -10.03
C SER A 240 -16.98 5.69 -9.67
N PHE A 241 -16.12 5.92 -10.65
CA PHE A 241 -14.68 6.18 -10.44
C PHE A 241 -14.35 7.67 -10.34
N GLN A 242 -15.32 8.59 -10.45
CA GLN A 242 -15.02 10.03 -10.44
C GLN A 242 -14.34 10.49 -9.15
N SER A 243 -14.66 9.88 -8.02
CA SER A 243 -13.99 10.15 -6.75
C SER A 243 -12.52 9.71 -6.77
N VAL A 244 -12.18 8.61 -7.44
CA VAL A 244 -10.80 8.14 -7.60
C VAL A 244 -9.99 9.07 -8.50
N ILE A 245 -10.65 9.64 -9.53
CA ILE A 245 -9.99 10.56 -10.48
C ILE A 245 -9.73 11.92 -9.85
N ASN A 246 -10.54 12.32 -8.87
CA ASN A 246 -10.46 13.63 -8.21
C ASN A 246 -9.48 13.67 -7.03
N GLU A 247 -8.96 12.53 -6.58
CA GLU A 247 -7.94 12.39 -5.53
C GLU A 247 -6.52 12.45 -6.11
#